data_1898ee0942f36424c326982bbe03a5f4
#
_entry.id   1898ee0942f36424c326982bbe03a5f4
#
_cell.length_a   1.000
_cell.length_b   1.000
_cell.length_c   1.000
_cell.angle_alpha   90.00
_cell.angle_beta   90.00
_cell.angle_gamma   90.00
#
_symmetry.space_group_name_H-M   'P 1'
#
loop_
_entity.id
_entity.type
_entity.pdbx_description
1 polymer ?
#
loop_
_entity_poly.entity_id
_entity_poly.type
_entity_poly.pdbx_seq_one_letter_code
_entity_poly.pdbx_strand_id
1 'polypeptide(L)'
;MKALILALALASAAPAALAQTGLSKQAAVPSYGDPISLTQAQALIDRAIRAAREAGHRMAVAIVEPNGELVAFARMDDTQYGSILVAQRKAATAARYRQATSVMEERTLAGRTVTLANDDALPIAGGIPIVIDGRIVGAIGVSGASAAEDATVAAAALAAE
;
A
#
# COMPACT_ATOMS: atom_id res chain seq x y z
N MET A 1 79.72 -12.20 -28.77
CA MET A 1 78.53 -11.38 -29.11
C MET A 1 77.31 -12.20 -28.77
N LYS A 2 76.62 -11.90 -27.65
CA LYS A 2 75.37 -12.60 -27.17
C LYS A 2 74.23 -11.65 -27.36
N ALA A 3 73.32 -11.97 -28.28
CA ALA A 3 72.07 -11.20 -28.47
C ALA A 3 71.06 -11.53 -27.42
N LEU A 4 70.58 -10.51 -26.68
CA LEU A 4 69.54 -10.60 -25.67
C LEU A 4 68.19 -10.35 -26.36
N ILE A 5 67.36 -11.36 -26.44
CA ILE A 5 65.99 -11.24 -26.97
C ILE A 5 65.04 -10.87 -25.76
N LEU A 6 64.51 -9.66 -25.82
CA LEU A 6 63.52 -9.15 -24.87
C LEU A 6 62.10 -9.56 -25.33
N ALA A 7 61.48 -10.49 -24.63
CA ALA A 7 60.10 -10.91 -24.90
C ALA A 7 59.13 -9.94 -24.20
N LEU A 8 58.36 -9.20 -25.00
CA LEU A 8 57.30 -8.29 -24.54
C LEU A 8 56.00 -9.10 -24.31
N ALA A 9 55.62 -9.31 -23.07
CA ALA A 9 54.35 -9.95 -22.76
C ALA A 9 53.21 -8.92 -22.86
N LEU A 10 52.32 -9.07 -23.85
CA LEU A 10 51.06 -8.35 -23.93
C LEU A 10 50.07 -8.96 -22.92
N ALA A 11 49.75 -8.23 -21.86
CA ALA A 11 48.67 -8.56 -21.00
C ALA A 11 47.33 -8.11 -21.64
N SER A 12 46.54 -9.06 -22.11
CA SER A 12 45.18 -8.82 -22.59
C SER A 12 44.26 -8.60 -21.39
N ALA A 13 43.85 -7.35 -21.18
CA ALA A 13 42.75 -7.03 -20.22
C ALA A 13 41.40 -7.48 -20.83
N ALA A 14 40.79 -8.49 -20.22
CA ALA A 14 39.43 -8.87 -20.55
C ALA A 14 38.45 -7.77 -20.10
N PRO A 15 37.49 -7.37 -20.92
CA PRO A 15 36.46 -6.42 -20.46
C PRO A 15 35.61 -7.08 -19.38
N ALA A 16 35.53 -6.42 -18.22
CA ALA A 16 34.58 -6.80 -17.17
C ALA A 16 33.15 -6.64 -17.73
N ALA A 17 32.48 -7.77 -17.95
CA ALA A 17 31.06 -7.78 -18.27
C ALA A 17 30.28 -7.19 -17.07
N LEU A 18 29.74 -5.98 -17.26
CA LEU A 18 28.75 -5.42 -16.34
C LEU A 18 27.55 -6.36 -16.33
N ALA A 19 27.42 -7.12 -15.24
CA ALA A 19 26.22 -7.88 -14.97
C ALA A 19 25.05 -6.89 -14.92
N GLN A 20 24.23 -6.87 -15.96
CA GLN A 20 22.93 -6.21 -15.93
C GLN A 20 22.10 -6.96 -14.87
N THR A 21 22.03 -6.39 -13.67
CA THR A 21 21.04 -6.80 -12.68
C THR A 21 19.68 -6.64 -13.33
N GLY A 22 19.07 -7.78 -13.71
CA GLY A 22 17.74 -7.80 -14.28
C GLY A 22 16.80 -7.09 -13.34
N LEU A 23 16.26 -5.95 -13.78
CA LEU A 23 15.14 -5.28 -13.12
C LEU A 23 14.04 -6.32 -13.05
N SER A 24 13.76 -6.83 -11.84
CA SER A 24 12.64 -7.73 -11.61
C SER A 24 11.39 -7.02 -12.16
N LYS A 25 10.67 -7.67 -13.07
CA LYS A 25 9.44 -7.13 -13.66
C LYS A 25 8.48 -6.85 -12.50
N GLN A 26 8.39 -5.59 -12.13
CA GLN A 26 7.46 -5.15 -11.07
C GLN A 26 6.06 -5.61 -11.49
N ALA A 27 5.35 -6.30 -10.59
CA ALA A 27 3.98 -6.70 -10.85
C ALA A 27 3.19 -5.46 -11.30
N ALA A 28 2.44 -5.60 -12.39
CA ALA A 28 1.71 -4.47 -12.96
C ALA A 28 0.74 -3.93 -11.91
N VAL A 29 0.93 -2.68 -11.51
CA VAL A 29 0.01 -1.99 -10.61
C VAL A 29 -1.30 -1.76 -11.36
N PRO A 30 -2.47 -2.16 -10.81
CA PRO A 30 -3.75 -1.96 -11.47
C PRO A 30 -3.97 -0.49 -11.86
N SER A 31 -4.55 -0.27 -13.05
CA SER A 31 -4.97 1.08 -13.48
C SER A 31 -6.22 1.51 -12.71
N TYR A 32 -6.51 2.81 -12.71
CA TYR A 32 -7.77 3.31 -12.17
C TYR A 32 -8.96 2.91 -13.07
N GLY A 33 -10.08 2.60 -12.41
CA GLY A 33 -11.41 2.39 -13.03
C GLY A 33 -12.38 3.50 -12.64
N ASP A 34 -13.66 3.31 -12.95
CA ASP A 34 -14.72 4.19 -12.50
C ASP A 34 -14.85 4.16 -10.98
N PRO A 35 -15.25 5.28 -10.33
CA PRO A 35 -15.43 5.33 -8.89
C PRO A 35 -16.43 4.31 -8.37
N ILE A 36 -16.13 3.76 -7.20
CA ILE A 36 -17.06 2.88 -6.47
C ILE A 36 -18.36 3.61 -6.14
N SER A 37 -19.51 2.94 -6.33
CA SER A 37 -20.80 3.51 -5.98
C SER A 37 -21.01 3.60 -4.47
N LEU A 38 -21.89 4.52 -4.02
CA LEU A 38 -22.27 4.62 -2.61
C LEU A 38 -22.81 3.30 -2.06
N THR A 39 -23.63 2.57 -2.83
CA THR A 39 -24.19 1.28 -2.41
C THR A 39 -23.09 0.25 -2.14
N GLN A 40 -22.10 0.14 -3.02
CA GLN A 40 -20.96 -0.76 -2.84
C GLN A 40 -20.11 -0.33 -1.64
N ALA A 41 -19.88 0.99 -1.48
CA ALA A 41 -19.12 1.54 -0.37
C ALA A 41 -19.78 1.23 0.98
N GLN A 42 -21.10 1.41 1.09
CA GLN A 42 -21.86 1.08 2.29
C GLN A 42 -21.80 -0.42 2.63
N ALA A 43 -21.92 -1.29 1.63
CA ALA A 43 -21.78 -2.74 1.84
C ALA A 43 -20.39 -3.13 2.36
N LEU A 44 -19.32 -2.45 1.89
CA LEU A 44 -17.97 -2.65 2.42
C LEU A 44 -17.83 -2.18 3.86
N ILE A 45 -18.43 -1.03 4.20
CA ILE A 45 -18.46 -0.54 5.59
C ILE A 45 -19.15 -1.55 6.52
N ASP A 46 -20.29 -2.08 6.11
CA ASP A 46 -21.04 -3.06 6.92
C ASP A 46 -20.22 -4.34 7.13
N ARG A 47 -19.49 -4.80 6.12
CA ARG A 47 -18.57 -5.94 6.24
C ARG A 47 -17.42 -5.65 7.20
N ALA A 48 -16.79 -4.47 7.07
CA ALA A 48 -15.72 -4.05 7.97
C ALA A 48 -16.18 -3.94 9.43
N ILE A 49 -17.38 -3.36 9.66
CA ILE A 49 -17.95 -3.25 11.01
C ILE A 49 -18.26 -4.64 11.60
N ARG A 50 -18.77 -5.59 10.80
CA ARG A 50 -18.98 -6.97 11.28
C ARG A 50 -17.65 -7.61 11.67
N ALA A 51 -16.63 -7.56 10.79
CA ALA A 51 -15.30 -8.10 11.08
C ALA A 51 -14.67 -7.46 12.33
N ALA A 52 -14.81 -6.15 12.50
CA ALA A 52 -14.33 -5.44 13.68
C ALA A 52 -15.03 -5.92 14.96
N ARG A 53 -16.37 -6.11 14.94
CA ARG A 53 -17.14 -6.62 16.08
C ARG A 53 -16.75 -8.04 16.45
N GLU A 54 -16.57 -8.92 15.47
CA GLU A 54 -16.13 -10.30 15.66
C GLU A 54 -14.73 -10.36 16.30
N ALA A 55 -13.85 -9.45 15.93
CA ALA A 55 -12.52 -9.28 16.52
C ALA A 55 -12.51 -8.53 17.87
N GLY A 56 -13.65 -8.01 18.33
CA GLY A 56 -13.75 -7.26 19.59
C GLY A 56 -13.23 -5.82 19.52
N HIS A 57 -13.06 -5.26 18.31
CA HIS A 57 -12.52 -3.93 18.11
C HIS A 57 -13.60 -2.85 17.90
N ARG A 58 -13.25 -1.59 18.22
CA ARG A 58 -14.03 -0.38 17.94
C ARG A 58 -13.29 0.43 16.89
N MET A 59 -13.88 0.57 15.70
CA MET A 59 -13.15 1.11 14.55
C MET A 59 -13.91 2.20 13.80
N ALA A 60 -13.18 3.06 13.15
CA ALA A 60 -13.65 3.93 12.09
C ALA A 60 -13.27 3.33 10.74
N VAL A 61 -14.19 3.40 9.78
CA VAL A 61 -14.05 2.86 8.42
C VAL A 61 -14.36 3.95 7.42
N ALA A 62 -13.48 4.17 6.47
CA ALA A 62 -13.65 5.10 5.37
C ALA A 62 -13.53 4.38 4.03
N ILE A 63 -14.41 4.71 3.09
CA ILE A 63 -14.31 4.33 1.68
C ILE A 63 -14.14 5.59 0.86
N VAL A 64 -13.14 5.59 -0.01
CA VAL A 64 -12.83 6.70 -0.91
C VAL A 64 -12.86 6.23 -2.36
N GLU A 65 -13.07 7.16 -3.29
CA GLU A 65 -12.91 6.93 -4.73
C GLU A 65 -11.42 6.97 -5.16
N PRO A 66 -11.08 6.69 -6.45
CA PRO A 66 -9.70 6.56 -6.89
C PRO A 66 -8.81 7.79 -6.65
N ASN A 67 -9.37 8.99 -6.66
CA ASN A 67 -8.66 10.25 -6.38
C ASN A 67 -8.44 10.48 -4.85
N GLY A 68 -9.04 9.63 -3.99
CA GLY A 68 -8.92 9.70 -2.53
C GLY A 68 -10.00 10.52 -1.84
N GLU A 69 -11.02 11.01 -2.57
CA GLU A 69 -12.14 11.72 -1.99
C GLU A 69 -13.15 10.78 -1.33
N LEU A 70 -13.77 11.23 -0.24
CA LEU A 70 -14.62 10.41 0.60
C LEU A 70 -15.95 10.08 -0.10
N VAL A 71 -16.30 8.78 -0.17
CA VAL A 71 -17.60 8.29 -0.64
C VAL A 71 -18.51 7.95 0.53
N ALA A 72 -18.00 7.21 1.53
CA ALA A 72 -18.76 6.80 2.70
C ALA A 72 -17.84 6.64 3.91
N PHE A 73 -18.41 6.86 5.11
CA PHE A 73 -17.69 6.77 6.37
C PHE A 73 -18.60 6.28 7.48
N ALA A 74 -18.09 5.45 8.38
CA ALA A 74 -18.73 5.11 9.64
C ALA A 74 -17.72 5.07 10.78
N ARG A 75 -18.16 5.51 11.97
CA ARG A 75 -17.43 5.35 13.21
C ARG A 75 -18.29 4.54 14.18
N MET A 76 -17.77 3.41 14.64
CA MET A 76 -18.42 2.63 15.70
C MET A 76 -18.43 3.44 17.01
N ASP A 77 -19.43 3.14 17.87
CA ASP A 77 -19.47 3.72 19.21
C ASP A 77 -18.18 3.39 19.96
N ASP A 78 -17.76 4.30 20.82
CA ASP A 78 -16.53 4.20 21.62
C ASP A 78 -15.20 4.13 20.84
N THR A 79 -15.23 4.32 19.52
CA THR A 79 -14.01 4.49 18.74
C THR A 79 -13.34 5.82 19.09
N GLN A 80 -12.03 5.79 19.33
CA GLN A 80 -11.24 7.00 19.60
C GLN A 80 -11.36 8.04 18.48
N TYR A 81 -11.44 9.32 18.83
CA TYR A 81 -11.67 10.39 17.86
C TYR A 81 -10.56 10.53 16.82
N GLY A 82 -9.30 10.25 17.18
CA GLY A 82 -8.17 10.28 16.26
C GLY A 82 -8.33 9.33 15.06
N SER A 83 -9.03 8.19 15.23
CA SER A 83 -9.28 7.21 14.17
C SER A 83 -10.16 7.75 13.03
N ILE A 84 -10.94 8.81 13.25
CA ILE A 84 -11.77 9.43 12.21
C ILE A 84 -10.91 9.91 11.05
N LEU A 85 -9.89 10.72 11.34
CA LEU A 85 -9.00 11.25 10.32
C LEU A 85 -8.01 10.18 9.82
N VAL A 86 -7.53 9.33 10.72
CA VAL A 86 -6.56 8.27 10.36
C VAL A 86 -7.16 7.29 9.36
N ALA A 87 -8.41 6.83 9.53
CA ALA A 87 -9.08 5.94 8.58
C ALA A 87 -9.20 6.58 7.19
N GLN A 88 -9.62 7.85 7.11
CA GLN A 88 -9.73 8.59 5.84
C GLN A 88 -8.37 8.75 5.16
N ARG A 89 -7.33 9.14 5.91
CA ARG A 89 -5.97 9.29 5.36
C ARG A 89 -5.37 7.97 4.89
N LYS A 90 -5.60 6.86 5.61
CA LYS A 90 -5.19 5.52 5.16
C LYS A 90 -5.87 5.15 3.85
N ALA A 91 -7.19 5.37 3.73
CA ALA A 91 -7.93 5.12 2.50
C ALA A 91 -7.41 5.97 1.34
N ALA A 92 -7.29 7.29 1.52
CA ALA A 92 -6.78 8.22 0.50
C ALA A 92 -5.37 7.84 0.05
N THR A 93 -4.47 7.49 0.99
CA THR A 93 -3.13 7.02 0.68
C THR A 93 -3.16 5.75 -0.17
N ALA A 94 -3.95 4.75 0.22
CA ALA A 94 -4.05 3.50 -0.54
C ALA A 94 -4.57 3.71 -1.96
N ALA A 95 -5.59 4.57 -2.15
CA ALA A 95 -6.14 4.91 -3.46
C ALA A 95 -5.11 5.62 -4.34
N ARG A 96 -4.56 6.74 -3.86
CA ARG A 96 -3.66 7.62 -4.63
C ARG A 96 -2.35 6.94 -5.01
N TYR A 97 -1.80 6.10 -4.12
CA TYR A 97 -0.54 5.40 -4.36
C TYR A 97 -0.73 3.97 -4.89
N ARG A 98 -1.97 3.52 -5.10
CA ARG A 98 -2.35 2.22 -5.69
C ARG A 98 -1.67 1.02 -5.02
N GLN A 99 -1.54 1.07 -3.70
CA GLN A 99 -0.91 0.01 -2.91
C GLN A 99 -1.46 0.01 -1.49
N ALA A 100 -1.40 -1.13 -0.81
CA ALA A 100 -1.71 -1.18 0.61
C ALA A 100 -0.75 -0.30 1.41
N THR A 101 -1.27 0.39 2.43
CA THR A 101 -0.45 1.27 3.28
C THR A 101 0.55 0.48 4.13
N SER A 102 0.32 -0.82 4.37
CA SER A 102 1.29 -1.73 4.99
C SER A 102 2.61 -1.79 4.23
N VAL A 103 2.58 -1.76 2.89
CA VAL A 103 3.79 -1.74 2.05
C VAL A 103 4.62 -0.46 2.28
N MET A 104 3.95 0.67 2.50
CA MET A 104 4.64 1.93 2.82
C MET A 104 5.19 1.92 4.25
N GLU A 105 4.43 1.37 5.20
CA GLU A 105 4.86 1.19 6.59
C GLU A 105 6.12 0.31 6.67
N GLU A 106 6.10 -0.87 6.04
CA GLU A 106 7.24 -1.78 5.99
C GLU A 106 8.50 -1.11 5.44
N ARG A 107 8.38 -0.36 4.33
CA ARG A 107 9.50 0.39 3.75
C ARG A 107 10.02 1.48 4.69
N THR A 108 9.12 2.15 5.41
CA THR A 108 9.48 3.19 6.39
C THR A 108 10.22 2.56 7.57
N LEU A 109 9.74 1.44 8.11
CA LEU A 109 10.40 0.69 9.18
C LEU A 109 11.74 0.10 8.73
N ALA A 110 11.88 -0.26 7.46
CA ALA A 110 13.15 -0.69 6.86
C ALA A 110 14.15 0.47 6.59
N GLY A 111 13.84 1.69 7.07
CA GLY A 111 14.75 2.84 6.99
C GLY A 111 14.46 3.84 5.87
N ARG A 112 13.42 3.65 5.05
CA ARG A 112 13.02 4.64 4.04
C ARG A 112 12.20 5.79 4.66
N THR A 113 12.78 6.52 5.59
CA THR A 113 12.11 7.58 6.37
C THR A 113 11.73 8.81 5.54
N VAL A 114 12.28 8.98 4.33
CA VAL A 114 11.89 10.04 3.40
C VAL A 114 10.37 10.04 3.10
N THR A 115 9.70 8.89 3.25
CA THR A 115 8.24 8.77 3.11
C THR A 115 7.49 9.66 4.11
N LEU A 116 8.06 9.91 5.29
CA LEU A 116 7.46 10.74 6.34
C LEU A 116 7.43 12.25 6.00
N ALA A 117 8.21 12.67 4.99
CA ALA A 117 8.19 14.04 4.48
C ALA A 117 7.05 14.27 3.45
N ASN A 118 6.27 13.25 3.15
CA ASN A 118 5.15 13.35 2.20
C ASN A 118 3.84 13.59 2.97
N ASP A 119 3.38 14.82 2.99
CA ASP A 119 2.14 15.23 3.70
C ASP A 119 0.87 14.58 3.14
N ASP A 120 0.90 14.14 1.86
CA ASP A 120 -0.24 13.48 1.20
C ASP A 120 -0.34 11.97 1.53
N ALA A 121 0.64 11.38 2.18
CA ALA A 121 0.64 9.97 2.50
C ALA A 121 0.66 9.71 4.02
N LEU A 122 -0.10 8.69 4.45
CA LEU A 122 -0.03 8.14 5.80
C LEU A 122 0.48 6.70 5.72
N PRO A 123 1.78 6.45 5.95
CA PRO A 123 2.39 5.11 5.84
C PRO A 123 2.13 4.27 7.11
N ILE A 124 0.86 4.02 7.41
CA ILE A 124 0.40 3.20 8.55
C ILE A 124 -0.59 2.17 8.01
N ALA A 125 -0.39 0.88 8.29
CA ALA A 125 -1.22 -0.21 7.78
C ALA A 125 -2.71 -0.05 8.16
N GLY A 126 -3.60 -0.54 7.29
CA GLY A 126 -5.05 -0.43 7.42
C GLY A 126 -5.74 0.27 6.23
N GLY A 127 -4.98 0.76 5.26
CA GLY A 127 -5.50 1.24 3.97
C GLY A 127 -5.25 0.20 2.87
N ILE A 128 -6.28 -0.16 2.08
CA ILE A 128 -6.17 -1.17 1.00
C ILE A 128 -6.96 -0.69 -0.22
N PRO A 129 -6.37 -0.71 -1.44
CA PRO A 129 -7.11 -0.43 -2.67
C PRO A 129 -8.25 -1.42 -2.89
N ILE A 130 -9.39 -0.93 -3.36
CA ILE A 130 -10.53 -1.76 -3.80
C ILE A 130 -10.35 -1.99 -5.30
N VAL A 131 -10.23 -3.26 -5.68
CA VAL A 131 -10.02 -3.66 -7.08
C VAL A 131 -11.23 -4.44 -7.57
N ILE A 132 -11.87 -3.95 -8.64
CA ILE A 132 -12.96 -4.63 -9.34
C ILE A 132 -12.53 -4.76 -10.80
N ASP A 133 -12.67 -5.94 -11.39
CA ASP A 133 -12.29 -6.24 -12.77
C ASP A 133 -10.85 -5.79 -13.13
N GLY A 134 -9.93 -5.96 -12.18
CA GLY A 134 -8.52 -5.59 -12.35
C GLY A 134 -8.24 -4.08 -12.34
N ARG A 135 -9.21 -3.25 -11.95
CA ARG A 135 -9.08 -1.79 -11.86
C ARG A 135 -9.34 -1.30 -10.45
N ILE A 136 -8.61 -0.28 -10.02
CA ILE A 136 -8.82 0.38 -8.73
C ILE A 136 -10.02 1.32 -8.86
N VAL A 137 -11.09 0.98 -8.14
CA VAL A 137 -12.33 1.76 -8.09
C VAL A 137 -12.44 2.64 -6.84
N GLY A 138 -11.49 2.51 -5.93
CA GLY A 138 -11.42 3.23 -4.67
C GLY A 138 -10.47 2.59 -3.69
N ALA A 139 -10.60 2.90 -2.42
CA ALA A 139 -9.89 2.23 -1.34
C ALA A 139 -10.70 2.24 -0.04
N ILE A 140 -10.42 1.26 0.81
CA ILE A 140 -10.88 1.20 2.19
C ILE A 140 -9.76 1.64 3.14
N GLY A 141 -10.11 2.35 4.21
CA GLY A 141 -9.22 2.64 5.33
C GLY A 141 -9.89 2.34 6.65
N VAL A 142 -9.21 1.62 7.50
CA VAL A 142 -9.68 1.20 8.83
C VAL A 142 -8.73 1.72 9.90
N SER A 143 -9.27 2.17 11.02
CA SER A 143 -8.50 2.64 12.17
C SER A 143 -9.27 2.48 13.47
N GLY A 144 -8.63 1.98 14.53
CA GLY A 144 -9.23 1.83 15.85
C GLY A 144 -8.44 0.94 16.79
N ALA A 145 -7.59 0.08 16.26
CA ALA A 145 -6.74 -0.84 17.01
C ALA A 145 -5.26 -0.65 16.62
N SER A 146 -4.44 -1.67 16.70
CA SER A 146 -3.08 -1.64 16.13
C SER A 146 -3.14 -1.60 14.60
N ALA A 147 -2.08 -1.09 13.95
CA ALA A 147 -2.01 -1.02 12.50
C ALA A 147 -2.21 -2.40 11.82
N ALA A 148 -1.69 -3.47 12.41
CA ALA A 148 -1.86 -4.83 11.91
C ALA A 148 -3.32 -5.33 12.01
N GLU A 149 -4.02 -5.04 13.13
CA GLU A 149 -5.43 -5.37 13.32
C GLU A 149 -6.33 -4.55 12.39
N ASP A 150 -6.04 -3.25 12.22
CA ASP A 150 -6.71 -2.38 11.25
C ASP A 150 -6.62 -2.96 9.83
N ALA A 151 -5.42 -3.41 9.42
CA ALA A 151 -5.20 -4.04 8.13
C ALA A 151 -5.94 -5.38 7.98
N THR A 152 -6.01 -6.18 9.05
CA THR A 152 -6.73 -7.46 9.07
C THR A 152 -8.23 -7.23 8.84
N VAL A 153 -8.83 -6.26 9.53
CA VAL A 153 -10.26 -5.92 9.35
C VAL A 153 -10.53 -5.36 7.95
N ALA A 154 -9.64 -4.50 7.43
CA ALA A 154 -9.77 -3.99 6.07
C ALA A 154 -9.71 -5.13 5.02
N ALA A 155 -8.78 -6.07 5.18
CA ALA A 155 -8.67 -7.23 4.30
C ALA A 155 -9.90 -8.15 4.39
N ALA A 156 -10.42 -8.42 5.58
CA ALA A 156 -11.62 -9.23 5.79
C ALA A 156 -12.85 -8.63 5.10
N ALA A 157 -13.00 -7.29 5.14
CA ALA A 157 -14.08 -6.60 4.45
C ALA A 157 -14.05 -6.78 2.93
N LEU A 158 -12.85 -6.92 2.34
CA LEU A 158 -12.67 -7.09 0.90
C LEU A 158 -12.77 -8.56 0.45
N ALA A 159 -12.45 -9.51 1.32
CA ALA A 159 -12.45 -10.95 1.01
C ALA A 159 -13.84 -11.60 1.05
N ALA A 160 -14.81 -11.01 1.74
CA ALA A 160 -16.15 -11.59 1.94
C ALA A 160 -17.03 -11.35 0.71
N GLU A 161 -17.45 -12.41 0.03
CA GLU A 161 -18.58 -12.48 -0.90
C GLU A 161 -19.82 -13.03 -0.23
#